data_71032a53c68b986a1afe00235365039b
#
_entry.id   71032a53c68b986a1afe00235365039b
#
_cell.length_a   1.000
_cell.length_b   1.000
_cell.length_c   1.000
_cell.angle_alpha   90.00
_cell.angle_beta   90.00
_cell.angle_gamma   90.00
#
_symmetry.space_group_name_H-M   'P 1'
#
loop_
_entity.id
_entity.type
_entity.pdbx_description
1 polymer ?
#
loop_
_entity_poly.entity_id
_entity_poly.type
_entity_poly.pdbx_seq_one_letter_code
_entity_poly.pdbx_strand_id
1 'polypeptide(L)'
;MTEARGSAGLNGTTHARRPPGTPCWVSLMVHGTDATQEFYGALFGWEFEPGPRQLGPYVRALLDGHEVAGIGQLPPDRHLPVAWTPYFASDDVNVTAETVRHSGGTVGVGPLDAADAGRLAIASDPTGAVFGVWQAAAHLGTGITGVPGTPAWNELLTRDSASVAKFYQGVFGFELEPSDSADLDHVTLRLDGRPVAAETTVVELQRGRGEGQLSRVHRNPQSR
;
A
#
# COMPACT_ATOMS: atom_id res chain seq x y z
N MET A 1 -33.90 -29.77 -27.53
CA MET A 1 -33.20 -28.50 -27.66
C MET A 1 -32.63 -28.16 -26.30
N THR A 2 -31.37 -28.45 -26.10
CA THR A 2 -30.69 -28.24 -24.80
C THR A 2 -29.66 -27.16 -25.03
N GLU A 3 -29.92 -25.95 -24.49
CA GLU A 3 -29.00 -24.86 -24.57
C GLU A 3 -27.86 -25.07 -23.56
N ALA A 4 -26.65 -25.18 -24.08
CA ALA A 4 -25.41 -25.16 -23.28
C ALA A 4 -25.12 -23.72 -22.86
N ARG A 5 -25.22 -23.43 -21.55
CA ARG A 5 -24.70 -22.20 -20.95
C ARG A 5 -23.16 -22.26 -20.97
N GLY A 6 -22.60 -21.40 -21.81
CA GLY A 6 -21.16 -21.18 -21.86
C GLY A 6 -20.66 -20.59 -20.55
N SER A 7 -19.81 -21.32 -19.85
CA SER A 7 -18.97 -20.85 -18.75
C SER A 7 -17.99 -19.82 -19.32
N ALA A 8 -18.17 -18.54 -18.99
CA ALA A 8 -17.17 -17.52 -19.24
C ALA A 8 -15.98 -17.80 -18.31
N GLY A 9 -14.93 -18.36 -18.86
CA GLY A 9 -13.67 -18.58 -18.15
C GLY A 9 -13.11 -17.24 -17.67
N LEU A 10 -12.94 -17.11 -16.36
CA LEU A 10 -12.12 -16.06 -15.75
C LEU A 10 -10.71 -16.24 -16.31
N ASN A 11 -10.26 -15.31 -17.12
CA ASN A 11 -8.90 -15.28 -17.64
C ASN A 11 -7.95 -15.18 -16.43
N GLY A 12 -7.34 -16.31 -16.08
CA GLY A 12 -6.28 -16.39 -15.08
C GLY A 12 -5.10 -15.54 -15.54
N THR A 13 -4.97 -14.37 -14.96
CA THR A 13 -3.75 -13.55 -15.11
C THR A 13 -2.63 -14.33 -14.44
N THR A 14 -1.71 -14.89 -15.20
CA THR A 14 -0.48 -15.49 -14.69
C THR A 14 0.21 -14.42 -13.84
N HIS A 15 0.39 -14.70 -12.53
CA HIS A 15 1.03 -13.77 -11.62
C HIS A 15 2.51 -13.61 -11.99
N ALA A 16 2.81 -12.65 -12.85
CA ALA A 16 4.16 -12.20 -13.11
C ALA A 16 4.62 -11.26 -11.98
N ARG A 17 5.94 -11.24 -11.71
CA ARG A 17 6.53 -10.22 -10.82
C ARG A 17 6.08 -8.84 -11.27
N ARG A 18 5.71 -8.00 -10.33
CA ARG A 18 5.34 -6.61 -10.63
C ARG A 18 6.59 -5.81 -10.94
N PRO A 19 6.55 -4.89 -11.92
CA PRO A 19 7.66 -3.98 -12.18
C PRO A 19 8.09 -3.21 -10.93
N PRO A 20 9.39 -2.91 -10.77
CA PRO A 20 9.87 -2.08 -9.65
C PRO A 20 9.09 -0.78 -9.52
N GLY A 21 8.81 -0.34 -8.30
CA GLY A 21 7.99 0.85 -8.01
C GLY A 21 6.48 0.61 -8.05
N THR A 22 6.00 -0.52 -8.59
CA THR A 22 4.56 -0.80 -8.60
C THR A 22 4.07 -1.13 -7.18
N PRO A 23 2.96 -0.53 -6.69
CA PRO A 23 2.31 -1.00 -5.46
C PRO A 23 1.93 -2.48 -5.59
N CYS A 24 2.41 -3.30 -4.66
CA CYS A 24 2.26 -4.74 -4.76
C CYS A 24 1.57 -5.39 -3.56
N TRP A 25 1.57 -4.73 -2.41
CA TRP A 25 1.00 -5.25 -1.17
C TRP A 25 0.60 -4.13 -0.23
N VAL A 26 -0.24 -4.44 0.74
CA VAL A 26 -0.55 -3.57 1.88
C VAL A 26 -0.53 -4.37 3.17
N SER A 27 -0.01 -3.79 4.26
CA SER A 27 -0.06 -4.38 5.58
C SER A 27 -0.59 -3.39 6.61
N LEU A 28 -1.37 -3.89 7.56
CA LEU A 28 -1.83 -3.15 8.74
C LEU A 28 -1.16 -3.71 9.99
N MET A 29 -0.43 -2.87 10.71
CA MET A 29 0.16 -3.24 11.99
C MET A 29 -0.73 -2.74 13.13
N VAL A 30 -1.18 -3.64 14.02
CA VAL A 30 -2.20 -3.37 15.05
C VAL A 30 -1.78 -3.91 16.41
N HIS A 31 -2.40 -3.41 17.49
CA HIS A 31 -2.19 -3.93 18.84
C HIS A 31 -3.03 -5.19 19.13
N GLY A 32 -4.16 -5.37 18.44
CA GLY A 32 -5.06 -6.51 18.60
C GLY A 32 -5.47 -7.10 17.26
N THR A 33 -4.90 -8.25 16.92
CA THR A 33 -5.15 -8.91 15.64
C THR A 33 -6.55 -9.49 15.53
N ASP A 34 -7.09 -10.08 16.61
CA ASP A 34 -8.37 -10.78 16.59
C ASP A 34 -9.54 -9.84 16.26
N ALA A 35 -9.65 -8.71 16.99
CA ALA A 35 -10.67 -7.71 16.73
C ALA A 35 -10.55 -7.10 15.33
N THR A 36 -9.33 -6.97 14.83
CA THR A 36 -9.07 -6.47 13.46
C THR A 36 -9.52 -7.48 12.42
N GLN A 37 -9.25 -8.77 12.62
CA GLN A 37 -9.72 -9.84 11.73
C GLN A 37 -11.25 -9.91 11.74
N GLU A 38 -11.89 -9.85 12.90
CA GLU A 38 -13.36 -9.81 13.00
C GLU A 38 -13.95 -8.63 12.23
N PHE A 39 -13.38 -7.43 12.39
CA PHE A 39 -13.83 -6.23 11.71
C PHE A 39 -13.74 -6.35 10.19
N TYR A 40 -12.56 -6.71 9.65
CA TYR A 40 -12.38 -6.80 8.19
C TYR A 40 -13.06 -8.03 7.59
N GLY A 41 -13.19 -9.14 8.34
CA GLY A 41 -14.00 -10.28 7.95
C GLY A 41 -15.46 -9.91 7.78
N ALA A 42 -16.03 -9.15 8.72
CA ALA A 42 -17.42 -8.66 8.62
C ALA A 42 -17.60 -7.60 7.52
N LEU A 43 -16.60 -6.72 7.31
CA LEU A 43 -16.70 -5.60 6.36
C LEU A 43 -16.51 -6.03 4.90
N PHE A 44 -15.50 -6.90 4.65
CA PHE A 44 -15.07 -7.25 3.29
C PHE A 44 -15.23 -8.74 2.96
N GLY A 45 -15.65 -9.56 3.91
CA GLY A 45 -15.71 -11.00 3.74
C GLY A 45 -14.33 -11.66 3.72
N TRP A 46 -13.30 -11.01 4.31
CA TRP A 46 -11.97 -11.59 4.32
C TRP A 46 -11.89 -12.80 5.23
N GLU A 47 -11.18 -13.82 4.74
CA GLU A 47 -10.70 -14.97 5.51
C GLU A 47 -9.24 -14.75 5.89
N PHE A 48 -8.74 -15.45 6.92
CA PHE A 48 -7.39 -15.21 7.42
C PHE A 48 -6.61 -16.50 7.56
N GLU A 49 -5.37 -16.48 7.06
CA GLU A 49 -4.41 -17.56 7.19
C GLU A 49 -3.12 -17.10 7.87
N PRO A 50 -2.41 -17.97 8.61
CA PRO A 50 -1.12 -17.65 9.17
C PRO A 50 -0.12 -17.20 8.09
N GLY A 51 0.58 -16.10 8.36
CA GLY A 51 1.69 -15.62 7.53
C GLY A 51 3.03 -16.27 7.90
N PRO A 52 4.13 -15.78 7.29
CA PRO A 52 5.49 -16.25 7.58
C PRO A 52 5.84 -16.06 9.06
N ARG A 53 6.26 -17.12 9.74
CA ARG A 53 6.60 -17.09 11.18
C ARG A 53 7.72 -16.11 11.52
N GLN A 54 8.61 -15.84 10.57
CA GLN A 54 9.74 -14.91 10.71
C GLN A 54 9.30 -13.46 10.91
N LEU A 55 8.10 -13.12 10.46
CA LEU A 55 7.52 -11.78 10.65
C LEU A 55 6.80 -11.61 12.00
N GLY A 56 6.86 -12.62 12.88
CA GLY A 56 6.14 -12.63 14.15
C GLY A 56 4.65 -12.95 13.95
N PRO A 57 3.78 -12.52 14.87
CA PRO A 57 2.34 -12.68 14.72
C PRO A 57 1.84 -11.87 13.51
N TYR A 58 1.64 -12.56 12.40
CA TYR A 58 1.21 -11.99 11.13
C TYR A 58 0.24 -12.95 10.45
N VAL A 59 -0.87 -12.42 9.93
CA VAL A 59 -1.84 -13.16 9.13
C VAL A 59 -1.99 -12.53 7.76
N ARG A 60 -2.29 -13.36 6.78
CA ARG A 60 -2.68 -12.94 5.43
C ARG A 60 -4.19 -12.92 5.36
N ALA A 61 -4.75 -11.82 4.84
CA ALA A 61 -6.15 -11.70 4.52
C ALA A 61 -6.38 -12.20 3.10
N LEU A 62 -7.38 -13.04 2.93
CA LEU A 62 -7.78 -13.62 1.66
C LEU A 62 -9.20 -13.21 1.32
N LEU A 63 -9.44 -12.97 0.04
CA LEU A 63 -10.75 -12.80 -0.55
C LEU A 63 -10.92 -13.83 -1.66
N ASP A 64 -11.92 -14.70 -1.56
CA ASP A 64 -12.15 -15.80 -2.49
C ASP A 64 -10.87 -16.65 -2.73
N GLY A 65 -10.11 -16.92 -1.67
CA GLY A 65 -8.87 -17.68 -1.72
C GLY A 65 -7.65 -16.94 -2.28
N HIS A 66 -7.77 -15.65 -2.61
CA HIS A 66 -6.68 -14.80 -3.10
C HIS A 66 -6.15 -13.88 -2.00
N GLU A 67 -4.84 -13.83 -1.81
CA GLU A 67 -4.21 -12.92 -0.86
C GLU A 67 -4.46 -11.45 -1.26
N VAL A 68 -4.96 -10.63 -0.34
CA VAL A 68 -5.30 -9.21 -0.61
C VAL A 68 -4.60 -8.23 0.32
N ALA A 69 -4.28 -8.62 1.56
CA ALA A 69 -3.61 -7.77 2.54
C ALA A 69 -2.94 -8.61 3.62
N GLY A 70 -2.13 -7.95 4.46
CA GLY A 70 -1.58 -8.55 5.66
C GLY A 70 -1.95 -7.80 6.92
N ILE A 71 -2.08 -8.50 8.05
CA ILE A 71 -2.30 -7.91 9.36
C ILE A 71 -1.25 -8.46 10.32
N GLY A 72 -0.44 -7.57 10.89
CA GLY A 72 0.59 -7.92 11.84
C GLY A 72 0.37 -7.30 13.20
N GLN A 73 0.97 -7.88 14.23
CA GLN A 73 0.90 -7.36 15.59
C GLN A 73 2.05 -6.38 15.85
N LEU A 74 1.72 -5.19 16.35
CA LEU A 74 2.70 -4.24 16.87
C LEU A 74 3.34 -4.78 18.15
N PRO A 75 4.64 -4.55 18.36
CA PRO A 75 5.27 -4.83 19.65
C PRO A 75 4.53 -4.10 20.79
N PRO A 76 4.23 -4.78 21.90
CA PRO A 76 3.39 -4.22 22.96
C PRO A 76 4.05 -3.05 23.71
N ASP A 77 5.36 -2.94 23.65
CA ASP A 77 6.20 -1.93 24.29
C ASP A 77 6.45 -0.69 23.41
N ARG A 78 5.93 -0.67 22.18
CA ARG A 78 6.10 0.43 21.23
C ARG A 78 4.76 1.10 20.93
N HIS A 79 4.69 2.39 21.19
CA HIS A 79 3.54 3.25 20.83
C HIS A 79 3.63 3.69 19.36
N LEU A 80 3.59 2.72 18.46
CA LEU A 80 3.56 2.99 17.02
C LEU A 80 2.13 3.26 16.54
N PRO A 81 1.93 4.16 15.59
CA PRO A 81 0.60 4.40 15.04
C PRO A 81 0.08 3.18 14.29
N VAL A 82 -1.21 2.91 14.46
CA VAL A 82 -1.94 1.93 13.64
C VAL A 82 -2.21 2.57 12.28
N ALA A 83 -1.58 2.06 11.23
CA ALA A 83 -1.74 2.60 9.89
C ALA A 83 -1.52 1.50 8.83
N TRP A 84 -2.23 1.62 7.72
CA TRP A 84 -1.94 0.85 6.52
C TRP A 84 -0.62 1.30 5.92
N THR A 85 0.24 0.33 5.61
CA THR A 85 1.54 0.54 4.97
C THR A 85 1.49 -0.07 3.58
N PRO A 86 1.58 0.74 2.50
CA PRO A 86 1.74 0.24 1.14
C PRO A 86 3.16 -0.28 0.92
N TYR A 87 3.30 -1.32 0.10
CA TYR A 87 4.59 -1.86 -0.31
C TYR A 87 4.77 -1.69 -1.81
N PHE A 88 5.95 -1.23 -2.21
CA PHE A 88 6.36 -1.09 -3.59
C PHE A 88 7.30 -2.24 -3.99
N ALA A 89 7.07 -2.80 -5.16
CA ALA A 89 7.90 -3.86 -5.71
C ALA A 89 9.33 -3.38 -5.95
N SER A 90 10.28 -4.28 -5.77
CA SER A 90 11.71 -4.05 -6.03
C SER A 90 12.34 -5.31 -6.60
N ASP A 91 13.26 -5.14 -7.53
CA ASP A 91 14.10 -6.25 -8.03
C ASP A 91 15.24 -6.58 -7.07
N ASP A 92 15.74 -5.57 -6.33
CA ASP A 92 16.75 -5.72 -5.27
C ASP A 92 16.46 -4.75 -4.12
N VAL A 93 16.02 -5.32 -3.00
CA VAL A 93 15.67 -4.55 -1.80
C VAL A 93 16.90 -3.84 -1.19
N ASN A 94 18.11 -4.35 -1.36
CA ASN A 94 19.31 -3.69 -0.83
C ASN A 94 19.61 -2.42 -1.63
N VAL A 95 19.58 -2.51 -2.96
CA VAL A 95 19.78 -1.36 -3.84
C VAL A 95 18.71 -0.29 -3.59
N THR A 96 17.44 -0.70 -3.51
CA THR A 96 16.34 0.25 -3.22
C THR A 96 16.51 0.90 -1.84
N ALA A 97 16.89 0.14 -0.81
CA ALA A 97 17.13 0.68 0.53
C ALA A 97 18.28 1.70 0.55
N GLU A 98 19.35 1.48 -0.20
CA GLU A 98 20.43 2.47 -0.35
C GLU A 98 19.95 3.71 -1.10
N THR A 99 19.15 3.55 -2.16
CA THR A 99 18.57 4.68 -2.90
C THR A 99 17.66 5.51 -2.01
N VAL A 100 16.84 4.89 -1.15
CA VAL A 100 16.04 5.57 -0.14
C VAL A 100 16.90 6.46 0.76
N ARG A 101 18.00 5.93 1.30
CA ARG A 101 18.93 6.70 2.17
C ARG A 101 19.56 7.88 1.43
N HIS A 102 20.04 7.64 0.20
CA HIS A 102 20.63 8.69 -0.62
C HIS A 102 19.65 9.77 -1.05
N SER A 103 18.37 9.44 -1.15
CA SER A 103 17.30 10.37 -1.50
C SER A 103 16.72 11.13 -0.28
N GLY A 104 17.29 10.95 0.91
CA GLY A 104 16.87 11.65 2.13
C GLY A 104 15.80 10.94 2.95
N GLY A 105 15.41 9.72 2.61
CA GLY A 105 14.54 8.86 3.41
C GLY A 105 15.29 8.09 4.50
N THR A 106 14.55 7.37 5.30
CA THR A 106 15.09 6.53 6.37
C THR A 106 14.66 5.07 6.18
N VAL A 107 15.58 4.13 6.37
CA VAL A 107 15.26 2.70 6.42
C VAL A 107 15.22 2.29 7.89
N GLY A 108 14.01 2.07 8.41
CA GLY A 108 13.77 1.75 9.81
C GLY A 108 13.88 0.26 10.13
N VAL A 109 13.58 -0.62 9.16
CA VAL A 109 13.65 -2.08 9.32
C VAL A 109 14.23 -2.70 8.05
N GLY A 110 15.12 -3.65 8.21
CA GLY A 110 15.69 -4.42 7.08
C GLY A 110 16.85 -3.71 6.36
N PRO A 111 17.19 -4.19 5.16
CA PRO A 111 16.61 -5.36 4.44
C PRO A 111 16.70 -6.67 5.23
N LEU A 112 15.61 -7.46 5.22
CA LEU A 112 15.55 -8.75 5.89
C LEU A 112 14.77 -9.78 5.06
N ASP A 113 15.00 -11.05 5.36
CA ASP A 113 14.35 -12.17 4.69
C ASP A 113 13.00 -12.51 5.36
N ALA A 114 11.96 -12.68 4.55
CA ALA A 114 10.65 -13.21 4.94
C ALA A 114 10.51 -14.68 4.48
N ALA A 115 11.44 -15.52 4.88
CA ALA A 115 11.57 -16.91 4.45
C ALA A 115 11.57 -17.06 2.91
N ASP A 116 10.80 -18.01 2.42
CA ASP A 116 10.59 -18.27 0.99
C ASP A 116 9.65 -17.25 0.30
N ALA A 117 8.93 -16.45 1.07
CA ALA A 117 8.02 -15.44 0.54
C ALA A 117 8.75 -14.35 -0.24
N GLY A 118 9.90 -13.89 0.26
CA GLY A 118 10.69 -12.82 -0.35
C GLY A 118 11.56 -12.08 0.66
N ARG A 119 11.93 -10.85 0.31
CA ARG A 119 12.72 -9.96 1.17
C ARG A 119 12.05 -8.59 1.27
N LEU A 120 12.22 -7.92 2.39
CA LEU A 120 11.58 -6.63 2.61
C LEU A 120 12.48 -5.63 3.35
N ALA A 121 12.13 -4.36 3.17
CA ALA A 121 12.54 -3.28 4.06
C ALA A 121 11.34 -2.40 4.38
N ILE A 122 11.34 -1.79 5.57
CA ILE A 122 10.38 -0.72 5.93
C ILE A 122 11.16 0.57 5.99
N ALA A 123 10.67 1.54 5.26
CA ALA A 123 11.30 2.84 5.10
C ALA A 123 10.30 3.97 5.34
N SER A 124 10.80 5.18 5.45
CA SER A 124 9.99 6.39 5.40
C SER A 124 10.61 7.39 4.43
N ASP A 125 9.76 8.19 3.81
CA ASP A 125 10.15 9.34 3.02
C ASP A 125 10.71 10.48 3.89
N PRO A 126 11.21 11.60 3.30
CA PRO A 126 11.76 12.71 4.07
C PRO A 126 10.76 13.40 5.02
N THR A 127 9.46 13.21 4.80
CA THR A 127 8.39 13.78 5.65
C THR A 127 7.91 12.81 6.73
N GLY A 128 8.40 11.57 6.71
CA GLY A 128 8.10 10.54 7.69
C GLY A 128 6.97 9.58 7.29
N ALA A 129 6.44 9.66 6.06
CA ALA A 129 5.44 8.70 5.59
C ALA A 129 6.07 7.32 5.39
N VAL A 130 5.49 6.31 6.04
CA VAL A 130 6.02 4.94 6.07
C VAL A 130 5.55 4.15 4.88
N PHE A 131 6.46 3.42 4.25
CA PHE A 131 6.18 2.47 3.18
C PHE A 131 7.09 1.24 3.28
N GLY A 132 6.68 0.15 2.64
CA GLY A 132 7.48 -1.05 2.48
C GLY A 132 8.12 -1.13 1.09
N VAL A 133 9.26 -1.79 1.03
CA VAL A 133 9.90 -2.25 -0.22
C VAL A 133 9.86 -3.77 -0.21
N TRP A 134 9.35 -4.38 -1.28
CA TRP A 134 9.16 -5.82 -1.38
C TRP A 134 9.89 -6.41 -2.58
N GLN A 135 10.82 -7.28 -2.32
CA GLN A 135 11.47 -8.13 -3.33
C GLN A 135 10.84 -9.50 -3.30
N ALA A 136 9.98 -9.78 -4.25
CA ALA A 136 9.18 -11.00 -4.31
C ALA A 136 10.03 -12.25 -4.59
N ALA A 137 9.70 -13.35 -3.88
CA ALA A 137 10.10 -14.71 -4.24
C ALA A 137 8.84 -15.55 -4.48
N ALA A 138 8.34 -16.32 -3.51
CA ALA A 138 7.09 -17.06 -3.67
C ALA A 138 5.84 -16.18 -3.53
N HIS A 139 5.87 -15.13 -2.67
CA HIS A 139 4.76 -14.19 -2.52
C HIS A 139 4.92 -13.00 -3.47
N LEU A 140 4.11 -12.98 -4.53
CA LEU A 140 4.19 -11.97 -5.59
C LEU A 140 3.40 -10.69 -5.28
N GLY A 141 2.76 -10.61 -4.12
CA GLY A 141 1.88 -9.50 -3.70
C GLY A 141 0.40 -9.85 -3.80
N THR A 142 -0.45 -8.84 -3.92
CA THR A 142 -1.91 -8.98 -3.99
C THR A 142 -2.34 -9.89 -5.15
N GLY A 143 -3.06 -10.96 -4.84
CA GLY A 143 -3.47 -12.00 -5.79
C GLY A 143 -4.66 -11.61 -6.66
N ILE A 144 -5.50 -10.67 -6.21
CA ILE A 144 -6.65 -10.15 -6.96
C ILE A 144 -6.78 -8.66 -6.70
N THR A 145 -7.15 -7.90 -7.71
CA THR A 145 -7.34 -6.43 -7.64
C THR A 145 -8.57 -6.00 -8.44
N GLY A 146 -9.08 -4.81 -8.16
CA GLY A 146 -10.18 -4.21 -8.93
C GLY A 146 -11.56 -4.78 -8.64
N VAL A 147 -11.71 -5.58 -7.59
CA VAL A 147 -13.01 -6.05 -7.11
C VAL A 147 -13.29 -5.46 -5.71
N PRO A 148 -14.58 -5.36 -5.30
CA PRO A 148 -14.92 -4.92 -3.94
C PRO A 148 -14.20 -5.74 -2.88
N GLY A 149 -13.68 -5.09 -1.84
CA GLY A 149 -12.91 -5.75 -0.78
C GLY A 149 -11.41 -5.89 -1.06
N THR A 150 -10.90 -5.36 -2.18
CA THR A 150 -9.46 -5.32 -2.47
C THR A 150 -8.89 -3.91 -2.32
N PRO A 151 -7.57 -3.75 -2.04
CA PRO A 151 -6.91 -2.45 -2.09
C PRO A 151 -7.08 -1.81 -3.48
N ALA A 152 -7.62 -0.59 -3.51
CA ALA A 152 -7.95 0.09 -4.76
C ALA A 152 -6.95 1.19 -5.12
N TRP A 153 -6.44 1.92 -4.11
CA TRP A 153 -5.62 3.10 -4.33
C TRP A 153 -4.72 3.40 -3.13
N ASN A 154 -3.57 4.02 -3.39
CA ASN A 154 -2.67 4.54 -2.38
C ASN A 154 -2.59 6.06 -2.52
N GLU A 155 -2.76 6.78 -1.43
CA GLU A 155 -2.69 8.23 -1.41
C GLU A 155 -1.76 8.69 -0.27
N LEU A 156 -0.83 9.57 -0.60
CA LEU A 156 0.06 10.22 0.33
C LEU A 156 -0.46 11.61 0.66
N LEU A 157 -0.68 11.87 1.92
CA LEU A 157 -0.99 13.20 2.43
C LEU A 157 0.29 13.83 2.96
N THR A 158 0.75 14.93 2.36
CA THR A 158 1.99 15.59 2.74
C THR A 158 1.81 17.10 2.89
N ARG A 159 2.73 17.73 3.63
CA ARG A 159 2.85 19.20 3.72
C ARG A 159 4.02 19.75 2.89
N ASP A 160 4.85 18.86 2.36
CA ASP A 160 6.03 19.22 1.56
C ASP A 160 6.05 18.37 0.27
N SER A 161 5.18 18.72 -0.66
CA SER A 161 5.03 18.10 -1.95
C SER A 161 6.34 18.09 -2.75
N ALA A 162 7.09 19.18 -2.72
CA ALA A 162 8.32 19.30 -3.49
C ALA A 162 9.41 18.29 -3.07
N SER A 163 9.62 18.13 -1.76
CA SER A 163 10.55 17.12 -1.20
C SER A 163 10.12 15.70 -1.52
N VAL A 164 8.84 15.43 -1.33
CA VAL A 164 8.22 14.10 -1.53
C VAL A 164 8.27 13.71 -3.00
N ALA A 165 7.86 14.60 -3.89
CA ALA A 165 7.91 14.39 -5.33
C ALA A 165 9.31 14.00 -5.81
N LYS A 166 10.33 14.77 -5.41
CA LYS A 166 11.73 14.50 -5.74
C LYS A 166 12.20 13.15 -5.19
N PHE A 167 11.76 12.80 -3.98
CA PHE A 167 12.10 11.53 -3.34
C PHE A 167 11.53 10.34 -4.13
N TYR A 168 10.22 10.30 -4.37
CA TYR A 168 9.59 9.17 -5.05
C TYR A 168 10.02 9.07 -6.52
N GLN A 169 10.30 10.19 -7.19
CA GLN A 169 10.92 10.20 -8.50
C GLN A 169 12.32 9.58 -8.47
N GLY A 170 13.14 9.94 -7.47
CA GLY A 170 14.51 9.41 -7.32
C GLY A 170 14.57 7.93 -6.94
N VAL A 171 13.63 7.45 -6.09
CA VAL A 171 13.64 6.07 -5.59
C VAL A 171 12.98 5.10 -6.55
N PHE A 172 11.83 5.47 -7.14
CA PHE A 172 11.00 4.57 -7.94
C PHE A 172 10.83 5.00 -9.40
N GLY A 173 11.38 6.16 -9.78
CA GLY A 173 11.23 6.67 -11.15
C GLY A 173 9.83 7.19 -11.47
N PHE A 174 9.04 7.58 -10.46
CA PHE A 174 7.69 8.07 -10.71
C PHE A 174 7.69 9.37 -11.50
N GLU A 175 6.82 9.44 -12.48
CA GLU A 175 6.46 10.64 -13.20
C GLU A 175 5.32 11.35 -12.46
N LEU A 176 5.38 12.68 -12.40
CA LEU A 176 4.44 13.52 -11.68
C LEU A 176 3.46 14.15 -12.66
N GLU A 177 2.18 13.90 -12.51
CA GLU A 177 1.12 14.53 -13.30
C GLU A 177 0.25 15.40 -12.37
N PRO A 178 0.44 16.73 -12.39
CA PRO A 178 -0.42 17.65 -11.65
C PRO A 178 -1.87 17.53 -12.09
N SER A 179 -2.80 17.62 -11.14
CA SER A 179 -4.22 17.68 -11.46
C SER A 179 -4.61 19.09 -11.94
N ASP A 180 -5.47 19.16 -12.96
CA ASP A 180 -6.07 20.41 -13.43
C ASP A 180 -7.10 21.00 -12.45
N SER A 181 -7.35 20.37 -11.31
CA SER A 181 -8.31 20.82 -10.31
C SER A 181 -7.76 22.00 -9.51
N ALA A 182 -8.41 23.15 -9.61
CA ALA A 182 -8.02 24.38 -8.89
C ALA A 182 -8.19 24.31 -7.36
N ASP A 183 -8.86 23.28 -6.84
CA ASP A 183 -9.26 23.20 -5.43
C ASP A 183 -8.34 22.35 -4.54
N LEU A 184 -7.45 21.55 -5.12
CA LEU A 184 -6.55 20.67 -4.38
C LEU A 184 -5.21 20.58 -5.14
N ASP A 185 -4.11 20.82 -4.44
CA ASP A 185 -2.77 20.45 -4.91
C ASP A 185 -2.63 18.91 -4.91
N HIS A 186 -3.21 18.30 -5.94
CA HIS A 186 -3.23 16.87 -6.14
C HIS A 186 -2.32 16.50 -7.31
N VAL A 187 -1.42 15.56 -7.08
CA VAL A 187 -0.48 15.05 -8.08
C VAL A 187 -0.68 13.56 -8.23
N THR A 188 -0.92 13.10 -9.44
CA THR A 188 -0.91 11.67 -9.75
C THR A 188 0.52 11.20 -9.98
N LEU A 189 0.93 10.15 -9.28
CA LEU A 189 2.20 9.47 -9.47
C LEU A 189 2.02 8.37 -10.53
N ARG A 190 2.81 8.43 -11.60
CA ARG A 190 2.78 7.47 -12.71
C ARG A 190 4.06 6.67 -12.78
N LEU A 191 3.94 5.43 -13.21
CA LEU A 191 5.05 4.56 -13.57
C LEU A 191 4.76 3.97 -14.95
N ASP A 192 5.66 4.19 -15.91
CA ASP A 192 5.48 3.79 -17.33
C ASP A 192 4.13 4.27 -17.88
N GLY A 193 3.75 5.52 -17.60
CA GLY A 193 2.50 6.13 -18.04
C GLY A 193 1.23 5.61 -17.34
N ARG A 194 1.33 4.72 -16.35
CA ARG A 194 0.20 4.18 -15.60
C ARG A 194 0.10 4.85 -14.23
N PRO A 195 -1.08 5.29 -13.79
CA PRO A 195 -1.25 5.82 -12.45
C PRO A 195 -1.04 4.70 -11.40
N VAL A 196 -0.20 4.93 -10.41
CA VAL A 196 0.13 3.95 -9.35
C VAL A 196 -0.22 4.45 -7.96
N ALA A 197 -0.22 5.75 -7.74
CA ALA A 197 -0.56 6.40 -6.48
C ALA A 197 -0.91 7.87 -6.72
N ALA A 198 -1.32 8.56 -5.67
CA ALA A 198 -1.46 10.01 -5.69
C ALA A 198 -0.81 10.64 -4.45
N GLU A 199 -0.54 11.93 -4.58
CA GLU A 199 -0.11 12.80 -3.51
C GLU A 199 -1.08 13.97 -3.41
N THR A 200 -1.48 14.30 -2.20
CA THR A 200 -2.30 15.50 -1.91
C THR A 200 -1.59 16.35 -0.89
N THR A 201 -1.36 17.62 -1.24
CA THR A 201 -0.81 18.59 -0.30
C THR A 201 -1.87 19.03 0.70
N VAL A 202 -1.60 18.83 1.97
CA VAL A 202 -2.48 19.27 3.06
C VAL A 202 -2.00 20.63 3.56
N VAL A 203 -2.77 21.67 3.26
CA VAL A 203 -2.57 23.01 3.87
C VAL A 203 -3.21 22.98 5.24
N GLU A 204 -2.43 23.28 6.29
CA GLU A 204 -2.96 23.45 7.63
C GLU A 204 -3.83 24.72 7.65
N LEU A 205 -5.14 24.55 7.64
CA LEU A 205 -6.03 25.64 7.98
C LEU A 205 -5.70 26.05 9.43
N GLN A 206 -5.09 27.24 9.62
CA GLN A 206 -4.88 27.78 10.95
C GLN A 206 -6.21 27.71 11.70
N ARG A 207 -6.26 26.88 12.73
CA ARG A 207 -7.41 26.78 13.63
C ARG A 207 -7.55 28.14 14.31
N GLY A 208 -8.47 28.97 13.79
CA GLY A 208 -9.13 29.94 14.65
C GLY A 208 -9.74 29.15 15.80
N ARG A 209 -9.50 29.60 17.04
CA ARG A 209 -10.07 28.99 18.25
C ARG A 209 -11.59 28.85 18.06
N GLY A 210 -12.06 27.61 17.87
CA GLY A 210 -13.47 27.32 17.68
C GLY A 210 -13.67 25.92 17.08
N GLU A 211 -14.29 25.08 17.83
CA GLU A 211 -14.63 23.67 17.61
C GLU A 211 -15.09 23.34 16.18
N GLY A 212 -14.66 22.16 15.66
CA GLY A 212 -15.25 21.58 14.46
C GLY A 212 -14.33 20.58 13.76
N GLN A 213 -14.47 19.33 14.15
CA GLN A 213 -13.87 18.19 13.46
C GLN A 213 -14.60 17.97 12.12
N LEU A 214 -13.91 18.10 10.99
CA LEU A 214 -14.42 17.74 9.68
C LEU A 214 -13.52 16.68 9.03
N SER A 215 -13.95 15.43 9.15
CA SER A 215 -13.50 14.34 8.31
C SER A 215 -14.20 14.45 6.96
N ARG A 216 -13.47 14.69 5.87
CA ARG A 216 -14.02 14.55 4.52
C ARG A 216 -13.61 13.19 3.94
N VAL A 217 -14.57 12.32 3.81
CA VAL A 217 -14.48 11.13 2.98
C VAL A 217 -14.80 11.54 1.54
N HIS A 218 -13.82 11.41 0.64
CA HIS A 218 -14.06 11.65 -0.79
C HIS A 218 -14.73 10.42 -1.41
N ARG A 219 -15.90 10.64 -2.02
CA ARG A 219 -16.54 9.70 -2.93
C ARG A 219 -15.90 9.84 -4.31
N ASN A 220 -15.45 8.73 -4.87
CA ASN A 220 -14.99 8.62 -6.25
C ASN A 220 -16.13 8.98 -7.23
N PRO A 221 -15.97 9.92 -8.18
CA PRO A 221 -17.02 10.30 -9.13
C PRO A 221 -17.07 9.47 -10.41
N GLN A 222 -16.57 8.25 -10.44
CA GLN A 222 -16.68 7.38 -11.62
C GLN A 222 -17.53 6.13 -11.33
N SER A 223 -18.85 6.33 -11.25
CA SER A 223 -19.84 5.29 -11.50
C SER A 223 -21.03 5.89 -12.24
N ARG A 224 -20.93 5.91 -13.56
CA ARG A 224 -22.06 5.87 -14.50
C ARG A 224 -21.71 4.92 -15.63
#